data_ac93a2d552c54f7977c0f0184ce1af20
#
_entry.id   ac93a2d552c54f7977c0f0184ce1af20
#
_cell.length_a   1.000
_cell.length_b   1.000
_cell.length_c   1.000
_cell.angle_alpha   90.00
_cell.angle_beta   90.00
_cell.angle_gamma   90.00
#
_symmetry.space_group_name_H-M   'P 1'
#
loop_
_entity.id
_entity.type
_entity.pdbx_description
1 polymer ?
#
loop_
_entity_poly.entity_id
_entity_poly.type
_entity_poly.pdbx_seq_one_letter_code
_entity_poly.pdbx_strand_id
1 'polypeptide(L)'
;MKYIISESRLDNVIFKYLDSKLDGIELKKDIKNSIIFVFPGEEEGLMRWMGKKSRGQLLTYHEIVDEVETMFSMDESDALDVIGRYVESKYNLKVNKNSKVGAMLGLVRSK
;
A
#
# COMPACT_ATOMS: atom_id res chain seq x y z
N MET A 1 -4.69 31.62 -11.78
CA MET A 1 -5.59 31.06 -10.75
C MET A 1 -5.11 29.70 -10.31
N LYS A 2 -4.96 29.55 -9.03
CA LYS A 2 -4.55 28.27 -8.48
C LYS A 2 -5.74 27.36 -8.31
N TYR A 3 -5.67 26.17 -8.88
CA TYR A 3 -6.64 25.16 -8.57
C TYR A 3 -6.25 24.50 -7.28
N ILE A 4 -7.17 24.50 -6.35
CA ILE A 4 -7.01 23.72 -5.14
C ILE A 4 -7.83 22.46 -5.37
N ILE A 5 -7.12 21.37 -5.62
CA ILE A 5 -7.77 20.07 -5.71
C ILE A 5 -8.00 19.62 -4.28
N SER A 6 -9.23 19.36 -3.92
CA SER A 6 -9.53 18.87 -2.58
C SER A 6 -8.82 17.53 -2.36
N GLU A 7 -8.43 17.24 -1.13
CA GLU A 7 -7.78 15.98 -0.81
C GLU A 7 -8.58 14.78 -1.30
N SER A 8 -9.90 14.81 -1.14
CA SER A 8 -10.74 13.70 -1.56
C SER A 8 -10.68 13.48 -3.07
N ARG A 9 -10.53 14.56 -3.84
CA ARG A 9 -10.47 14.48 -5.28
C ARG A 9 -9.12 13.90 -5.73
N LEU A 10 -8.04 14.36 -5.13
CA LEU A 10 -6.71 13.84 -5.40
C LEU A 10 -6.62 12.39 -4.97
N ASP A 11 -7.17 12.06 -3.80
CA ASP A 11 -7.21 10.68 -3.31
C ASP A 11 -7.91 9.78 -4.31
N ASN A 12 -9.04 10.21 -4.87
CA ASN A 12 -9.77 9.42 -5.85
C ASN A 12 -8.94 9.11 -7.10
N VAL A 13 -8.18 10.10 -7.58
CA VAL A 13 -7.29 9.91 -8.73
C VAL A 13 -6.19 8.90 -8.39
N ILE A 14 -5.58 9.04 -7.23
CA ILE A 14 -4.52 8.15 -6.79
C ILE A 14 -5.07 6.74 -6.55
N PHE A 15 -6.25 6.63 -5.96
CA PHE A 15 -6.90 5.34 -5.71
C PHE A 15 -7.17 4.62 -7.03
N LYS A 16 -7.62 5.33 -8.07
CA LYS A 16 -7.81 4.74 -9.38
C LYS A 16 -6.51 4.25 -10.00
N TYR A 17 -5.45 5.02 -9.83
CA TYR A 17 -4.13 4.62 -10.27
C TYR A 17 -3.68 3.34 -9.55
N LEU A 18 -3.86 3.30 -8.23
CA LEU A 18 -3.48 2.13 -7.45
C LEU A 18 -4.36 0.92 -7.80
N ASP A 19 -5.65 1.13 -8.03
CA ASP A 19 -6.54 0.05 -8.49
C ASP A 19 -6.02 -0.57 -9.78
N SER A 20 -5.56 0.26 -10.72
CA SER A 20 -5.03 -0.21 -11.98
C SER A 20 -3.69 -0.93 -11.79
N LYS A 21 -2.81 -0.34 -11.01
CA LYS A 21 -1.47 -0.91 -10.77
C LYS A 21 -1.53 -2.22 -9.99
N LEU A 22 -2.44 -2.32 -9.05
CA LEU A 22 -2.57 -3.49 -8.18
C LEU A 22 -3.70 -4.42 -8.62
N ASP A 23 -4.19 -4.26 -9.83
CA ASP A 23 -5.24 -5.12 -10.37
C ASP A 23 -4.78 -6.58 -10.38
N GLY A 24 -5.59 -7.44 -9.78
CA GLY A 24 -5.27 -8.86 -9.69
C GLY A 24 -4.39 -9.25 -8.50
N ILE A 25 -3.98 -8.29 -7.67
CA ILE A 25 -3.16 -8.61 -6.51
C ILE A 25 -3.94 -9.45 -5.51
N GLU A 26 -3.29 -10.42 -4.93
CA GLU A 26 -3.89 -11.32 -3.94
C GLU A 26 -3.37 -11.02 -2.55
N LEU A 27 -4.24 -11.17 -1.57
CA LEU A 27 -3.87 -11.04 -0.16
C LEU A 27 -3.71 -12.43 0.41
N LYS A 28 -2.50 -12.76 0.83
CA LYS A 28 -2.20 -14.08 1.41
C LYS A 28 -1.82 -13.91 2.86
N LYS A 29 -2.44 -14.71 3.71
CA LYS A 29 -2.09 -14.73 5.12
C LYS A 29 -0.70 -15.34 5.27
N ASP A 30 0.10 -14.71 6.09
CA ASP A 30 1.44 -15.17 6.41
C ASP A 30 1.51 -15.41 7.93
N ILE A 31 2.70 -15.44 8.48
CA ILE A 31 2.88 -15.72 9.91
C ILE A 31 2.07 -14.79 10.80
N LYS A 32 1.51 -15.35 11.86
CA LYS A 32 0.74 -14.61 12.86
C LYS A 32 -0.36 -13.76 12.22
N ASN A 33 -0.35 -12.46 12.47
CA ASN A 33 -1.37 -11.54 11.97
C ASN A 33 -0.87 -10.74 10.77
N SER A 34 -0.09 -11.38 9.90
CA SER A 34 0.44 -10.74 8.69
C SER A 34 -0.34 -11.12 7.46
N ILE A 35 -0.47 -10.14 6.56
CA ILE A 35 -1.05 -10.35 5.23
C ILE A 35 -0.06 -9.78 4.23
N ILE A 36 0.32 -10.58 3.23
CA ILE A 36 1.18 -10.10 2.17
C ILE A 36 0.35 -9.90 0.90
N PHE A 37 0.65 -8.81 0.19
CA PHE A 37 -0.02 -8.44 -1.06
C PHE A 37 0.91 -8.86 -2.21
N VAL A 38 0.52 -9.88 -2.94
CA VAL A 38 1.37 -10.51 -3.94
C VAL A 38 0.57 -10.81 -5.20
N PHE A 39 1.19 -10.64 -6.37
CA PHE A 39 0.56 -11.03 -7.63
C PHE A 39 0.61 -12.55 -7.78
N PRO A 40 -0.41 -13.15 -8.44
CA PRO A 40 -0.43 -14.59 -8.68
C PRO A 40 0.84 -15.06 -9.38
N GLY A 41 1.43 -16.12 -8.85
CA GLY A 41 2.66 -16.67 -9.40
C GLY A 41 3.95 -16.04 -8.91
N GLU A 42 3.84 -14.92 -8.19
CA GLU A 42 5.01 -14.26 -7.62
C GLU A 42 5.25 -14.74 -6.19
N GLU A 43 6.51 -14.78 -5.80
CA GLU A 43 6.90 -15.14 -4.43
C GLU A 43 7.12 -13.93 -3.54
N GLU A 44 7.34 -12.77 -4.15
CA GLU A 44 7.61 -11.53 -3.43
C GLU A 44 6.44 -10.58 -3.55
N GLY A 45 6.06 -10.00 -2.43
CA GLY A 45 4.93 -9.10 -2.35
C GLY A 45 5.34 -7.64 -2.39
N LEU A 46 4.41 -6.81 -2.80
CA LEU A 46 4.62 -5.36 -2.88
C LEU A 46 4.29 -4.65 -1.59
N MET A 47 3.49 -5.27 -0.73
CA MET A 47 3.12 -4.71 0.56
C MET A 47 2.95 -5.83 1.57
N ARG A 48 3.13 -5.50 2.83
CA ARG A 48 2.82 -6.41 3.94
C ARG A 48 2.07 -5.63 5.01
N TRP A 49 0.96 -6.17 5.44
CA TRP A 49 0.21 -5.62 6.56
C TRP A 49 0.38 -6.52 7.77
N MET A 50 0.62 -5.91 8.92
CA MET A 50 0.74 -6.63 10.19
C MET A 50 -0.09 -5.90 11.23
N GLY A 51 -0.87 -6.65 11.99
CA GLY A 51 -1.62 -5.99 13.05
C GLY A 51 -2.82 -6.75 13.56
N LYS A 52 -3.66 -6.01 14.25
CA LYS A 52 -4.91 -6.46 14.85
C LYS A 52 -6.02 -5.56 14.35
N LYS A 53 -7.26 -5.88 14.71
CA LYS A 53 -8.45 -5.14 14.25
C LYS A 53 -8.37 -3.63 14.43
N SER A 54 -7.78 -3.18 15.52
CA SER A 54 -7.74 -1.74 15.85
C SER A 54 -6.39 -1.09 15.57
N ARG A 55 -5.42 -1.85 15.09
CA ARG A 55 -4.07 -1.34 14.96
C ARG A 55 -3.30 -2.13 13.91
N GLY A 56 -2.82 -1.45 12.90
CA GLY A 56 -2.07 -2.10 11.84
C GLY A 56 -0.91 -1.28 11.34
N GLN A 57 0.12 -1.97 10.89
CA GLN A 57 1.29 -1.38 10.26
C GLN A 57 1.40 -1.95 8.85
N LEU A 58 1.61 -1.06 7.89
CA LEU A 58 1.82 -1.43 6.50
C LEU A 58 3.27 -1.18 6.13
N LEU A 59 3.85 -2.11 5.37
CA LEU A 59 5.16 -1.94 4.76
C LEU A 59 4.94 -1.93 3.26
N THR A 60 5.44 -0.90 2.57
CA THR A 60 5.21 -0.73 1.13
C THR A 60 6.55 -0.72 0.40
N TYR A 61 6.66 -1.52 -0.65
CA TYR A 61 7.87 -1.57 -1.46
C TYR A 61 8.12 -0.20 -2.12
N HIS A 62 9.38 0.22 -2.11
CA HIS A 62 9.75 1.58 -2.50
C HIS A 62 9.30 1.97 -3.91
N GLU A 63 9.27 1.05 -4.86
CA GLU A 63 8.86 1.38 -6.23
C GLU A 63 7.45 1.95 -6.28
N ILE A 64 6.53 1.42 -5.49
CA ILE A 64 5.16 1.95 -5.45
C ILE A 64 5.17 3.36 -4.88
N VAL A 65 5.88 3.55 -3.79
CA VAL A 65 5.98 4.86 -3.14
C VAL A 65 6.61 5.88 -4.10
N ASP A 66 7.71 5.50 -4.73
CA ASP A 66 8.43 6.38 -5.65
C ASP A 66 7.57 6.78 -6.85
N GLU A 67 6.78 5.85 -7.38
CA GLU A 67 5.87 6.15 -8.50
C GLU A 67 4.79 7.15 -8.09
N VAL A 68 4.20 6.96 -6.91
CA VAL A 68 3.17 7.86 -6.40
C VAL A 68 3.77 9.26 -6.18
N GLU A 69 4.95 9.34 -5.58
CA GLU A 69 5.66 10.62 -5.40
C GLU A 69 5.86 11.34 -6.73
N THR A 70 6.34 10.63 -7.72
CA THR A 70 6.67 11.20 -9.02
C THR A 70 5.42 11.58 -9.81
N MET A 71 4.45 10.68 -9.89
CA MET A 71 3.24 10.91 -10.68
C MET A 71 2.35 12.02 -10.12
N PHE A 72 2.32 12.17 -8.83
CA PHE A 72 1.40 13.11 -8.18
C PHE A 72 2.12 14.25 -7.48
N SER A 73 3.41 14.39 -7.71
CA SER A 73 4.24 15.50 -7.20
C SER A 73 4.09 15.69 -5.70
N MET A 74 4.25 14.61 -4.95
CA MET A 74 4.16 14.65 -3.49
C MET A 74 5.42 14.07 -2.85
N ASP A 75 5.61 14.36 -1.58
CA ASP A 75 6.75 13.80 -0.86
C ASP A 75 6.45 12.39 -0.34
N GLU A 76 7.48 11.76 0.22
CA GLU A 76 7.36 10.39 0.71
C GLU A 76 6.28 10.24 1.79
N SER A 77 6.22 11.18 2.71
CA SER A 77 5.24 11.13 3.80
C SER A 77 3.81 11.13 3.27
N ASP A 78 3.53 12.01 2.33
CA ASP A 78 2.20 12.09 1.72
C ASP A 78 1.88 10.86 0.88
N ALA A 79 2.88 10.35 0.14
CA ALA A 79 2.70 9.14 -0.65
C ALA A 79 2.38 7.94 0.23
N LEU A 80 3.11 7.77 1.33
CA LEU A 80 2.87 6.68 2.28
C LEU A 80 1.48 6.81 2.92
N ASP A 81 1.08 8.03 3.25
CA ASP A 81 -0.22 8.27 3.86
C ASP A 81 -1.36 7.89 2.92
N VAL A 82 -1.30 8.32 1.67
CA VAL A 82 -2.38 8.02 0.71
C VAL A 82 -2.43 6.53 0.39
N ILE A 83 -1.29 5.87 0.30
CA ILE A 83 -1.24 4.42 0.07
C ILE A 83 -1.89 3.69 1.26
N GLY A 84 -1.58 4.13 2.48
CA GLY A 84 -2.19 3.56 3.68
C GLY A 84 -3.71 3.72 3.68
N ARG A 85 -4.20 4.91 3.32
CA ARG A 85 -5.65 5.15 3.23
C ARG A 85 -6.31 4.32 2.14
N TYR A 86 -5.61 4.10 1.03
CA TYR A 86 -6.09 3.23 -0.04
C TYR A 86 -6.28 1.80 0.49
N VAL A 87 -5.29 1.26 1.20
CA VAL A 87 -5.36 -0.09 1.75
C VAL A 87 -6.50 -0.19 2.77
N GLU A 88 -6.67 0.81 3.61
CA GLU A 88 -7.79 0.84 4.56
C GLU A 88 -9.13 0.78 3.84
N SER A 89 -9.28 1.60 2.82
CA SER A 89 -10.53 1.71 2.06
C SER A 89 -10.83 0.47 1.23
N LYS A 90 -9.82 -0.03 0.53
CA LYS A 90 -9.99 -1.12 -0.43
C LYS A 90 -10.12 -2.48 0.25
N TYR A 91 -9.31 -2.72 1.27
CA TYR A 91 -9.18 -4.03 1.88
C TYR A 91 -9.72 -4.10 3.30
N ASN A 92 -10.24 -3.00 3.80
CA ASN A 92 -10.82 -2.92 5.15
C ASN A 92 -9.82 -3.33 6.24
N LEU A 93 -8.58 -2.90 6.10
CA LEU A 93 -7.52 -3.14 7.07
C LEU A 93 -7.14 -1.83 7.74
N LYS A 94 -7.00 -1.83 9.06
CA LYS A 94 -6.60 -0.63 9.78
C LYS A 94 -5.11 -0.36 9.56
N VAL A 95 -4.77 0.83 9.11
CA VAL A 95 -3.38 1.23 8.87
C VAL A 95 -3.05 2.46 9.72
N ASN A 96 -2.32 2.25 10.80
CA ASN A 96 -1.88 3.33 11.68
C ASN A 96 -0.53 3.90 11.23
N LYS A 97 0.28 3.09 10.57
CA LYS A 97 1.60 3.49 10.11
C LYS A 97 1.92 2.77 8.80
N ASN A 98 2.49 3.48 7.87
CA ASN A 98 3.00 2.91 6.63
C ASN A 98 4.47 3.28 6.49
N SER A 99 5.32 2.33 6.16
CA SER A 99 6.76 2.53 6.01
C SER A 99 7.22 2.04 4.65
N LYS A 100 8.19 2.75 4.09
CA LYS A 100 8.80 2.39 2.82
C LYS A 100 9.91 1.38 3.08
N VAL A 101 9.95 0.31 2.28
CA VAL A 101 11.00 -0.70 2.37
C VAL A 101 11.77 -0.78 1.06
N GLY A 102 13.07 -1.02 1.15
CA GLY A 102 13.97 -1.01 -0.01
C GLY A 102 14.02 -2.30 -0.79
N ALA A 103 13.39 -3.36 -0.30
CA ALA A 103 13.38 -4.65 -0.98
C ALA A 103 11.98 -5.22 -0.98
N MET A 104 11.66 -6.01 -2.00
CA MET A 104 10.36 -6.68 -2.07
C MET A 104 10.20 -7.63 -0.90
N LEU A 105 8.96 -7.77 -0.46
CA LEU A 105 8.63 -8.55 0.74
C LEU A 105 8.38 -9.99 0.36
N GLY A 106 9.22 -10.90 0.85
CA GLY A 106 9.05 -12.32 0.60
C GLY A 106 8.03 -12.94 1.54
N LEU A 107 7.39 -14.00 1.10
CA LEU A 107 6.56 -14.82 1.96
C LEU A 107 7.45 -15.55 2.95
N VAL A 108 7.12 -15.49 4.23
CA VAL A 108 7.81 -16.27 5.23
C VAL A 108 7.26 -17.68 5.17
N ARG A 109 8.08 -18.61 4.74
CA ARG A 109 7.64 -19.99 4.65
C ARG A 109 7.74 -20.66 6.00
N SER A 110 6.61 -21.14 6.43
CA SER A 110 6.52 -21.99 7.59
C SER A 110 6.95 -23.40 7.19
N LYS A 111 7.93 -23.93 7.84
CA LYS A 111 8.35 -25.30 7.59
C LYS A 111 7.81 -26.22 8.65
#